data_ca2ead5e65901018d26e0e598a1c8b50
#
_entry.id   ca2ead5e65901018d26e0e598a1c8b50
#
_cell.length_a   1.000
_cell.length_b   1.000
_cell.length_c   1.000
_cell.angle_alpha   90.00
_cell.angle_beta   90.00
_cell.angle_gamma   90.00
#
_symmetry.space_group_name_H-M   'P 1'
#
loop_
_entity.id
_entity.type
_entity.pdbx_description
1 polymer ?
#
loop_
_entity_poly.entity_id
_entity_poly.type
_entity_poly.pdbx_seq_one_letter_code
_entity_poly.pdbx_strand_id
1 'polypeptide(L)'
;MSAANQFSLNTDYQPAGDQPQAIASLLDGLNQGLVNQTLLGVTGSGKTFTMANIIQATQRPAIILAHNKTLAAQLYGEFKEFFPQNAVEYFVSYYDYYQPEAYVPSKDIYIEKDASINDHVEQMRLSATRNLFERKDVVIVATVSAIYGLGDPESYLKMLLILVRGDKIDQRTLLRRMAELQYTRNDIDLQRGTFRVRGDVIDIHPADSDKEAIRIELFDNEIENLSYFDPLTGEVLRRVPRLTIYPKTHYVTPREVLVGAVDKIKDELHERLIVLRNENRLVEA
;
A
#
# COMPACT_ATOMS: atom_id res chain seq x y z
N MET A 1 7.59 20.08 12.00
CA MET A 1 7.30 19.69 10.61
C MET A 1 8.62 19.57 9.91
N SER A 2 9.05 18.36 9.54
CA SER A 2 10.23 18.16 8.68
C SER A 2 9.99 18.94 7.39
N ALA A 3 11.04 19.62 6.88
CA ALA A 3 10.98 20.22 5.53
C ALA A 3 10.45 19.16 4.58
N ALA A 4 9.37 19.48 3.84
CA ALA A 4 8.80 18.54 2.90
C ALA A 4 9.92 18.13 1.94
N ASN A 5 10.21 16.83 1.87
CA ASN A 5 11.19 16.33 0.93
C ASN A 5 10.77 16.78 -0.48
N GLN A 6 11.71 17.34 -1.21
CA GLN A 6 11.50 17.74 -2.58
C GLN A 6 12.06 16.65 -3.52
N PHE A 7 11.47 16.53 -4.70
CA PHE A 7 12.06 15.71 -5.74
C PHE A 7 13.40 16.28 -6.17
N SER A 8 14.42 15.42 -6.11
CA SER A 8 15.79 15.73 -6.52
C SER A 8 16.27 14.69 -7.52
N LEU A 9 16.30 15.08 -8.78
CA LEU A 9 16.79 14.23 -9.87
C LEU A 9 18.30 14.04 -9.73
N ASN A 10 18.70 12.79 -9.61
CA ASN A 10 20.12 12.39 -9.57
C ASN A 10 20.48 11.71 -10.89
N THR A 11 21.25 12.39 -11.72
CA THR A 11 21.65 11.88 -13.03
C THR A 11 22.84 12.65 -13.59
N ASP A 12 23.69 11.95 -14.32
CA ASP A 12 24.78 12.56 -15.11
C ASP A 12 24.31 13.02 -16.50
N TYR A 13 23.07 12.69 -16.88
CA TYR A 13 22.51 13.05 -18.17
C TYR A 13 21.93 14.47 -18.16
N GLN A 14 22.07 15.14 -19.32
CA GLN A 14 21.40 16.39 -19.60
C GLN A 14 20.38 16.20 -20.72
N PRO A 15 19.23 16.90 -20.69
CA PRO A 15 18.28 16.85 -21.80
C PRO A 15 18.96 17.21 -23.13
N ALA A 16 18.79 16.36 -24.13
CA ALA A 16 19.43 16.51 -25.45
C ALA A 16 18.44 16.32 -26.60
N GLY A 17 18.80 16.76 -27.80
CA GLY A 17 17.92 16.70 -28.97
C GLY A 17 16.63 17.47 -28.75
N ASP A 18 15.49 16.82 -28.96
CA ASP A 18 14.15 17.42 -28.81
C ASP A 18 13.64 17.40 -27.36
N GLN A 19 14.35 16.78 -26.42
CA GLN A 19 13.91 16.65 -25.03
C GLN A 19 13.73 18.01 -24.33
N PRO A 20 14.62 19.01 -24.43
CA PRO A 20 14.42 20.31 -23.82
C PRO A 20 13.12 20.98 -24.26
N GLN A 21 12.81 20.93 -25.56
CA GLN A 21 11.59 21.48 -26.11
C GLN A 21 10.34 20.71 -25.63
N ALA A 22 10.42 19.38 -25.60
CA ALA A 22 9.32 18.54 -25.11
C ALA A 22 9.02 18.80 -23.62
N ILE A 23 10.07 18.91 -22.77
CA ILE A 23 9.94 19.26 -21.35
C ILE A 23 9.26 20.63 -21.20
N ALA A 24 9.75 21.65 -21.92
CA ALA A 24 9.18 23.00 -21.84
C ALA A 24 7.71 23.03 -22.27
N SER A 25 7.35 22.36 -23.37
CA SER A 25 5.98 22.31 -23.87
C SER A 25 5.04 21.59 -22.91
N LEU A 26 5.46 20.48 -22.32
CA LEU A 26 4.66 19.73 -21.35
C LEU A 26 4.46 20.50 -20.04
N LEU A 27 5.48 21.21 -19.57
CA LEU A 27 5.39 22.07 -18.39
C LEU A 27 4.46 23.25 -18.63
N ASP A 28 4.56 23.88 -19.80
CA ASP A 28 3.65 24.97 -20.19
C ASP A 28 2.19 24.51 -20.25
N GLY A 29 1.95 23.35 -20.87
CA GLY A 29 0.63 22.74 -20.89
C GLY A 29 0.06 22.46 -19.49
N LEU A 30 0.90 21.95 -18.56
CA LEU A 30 0.50 21.77 -17.16
C LEU A 30 0.17 23.09 -16.46
N ASN A 31 0.94 24.15 -16.73
CA ASN A 31 0.69 25.48 -16.16
C ASN A 31 -0.59 26.13 -16.72
N GLN A 32 -0.93 25.83 -17.98
CA GLN A 32 -2.19 26.26 -18.61
C GLN A 32 -3.40 25.39 -18.16
N GLY A 33 -3.18 24.34 -17.37
CA GLY A 33 -4.25 23.46 -16.89
C GLY A 33 -4.74 22.45 -17.91
N LEU A 34 -3.93 22.11 -18.93
CA LEU A 34 -4.28 21.05 -19.88
C LEU A 34 -4.42 19.71 -19.15
N VAL A 35 -5.59 19.10 -19.31
CA VAL A 35 -5.92 17.83 -18.65
C VAL A 35 -5.17 16.66 -19.28
N ASN A 36 -4.99 16.69 -20.60
CA ASN A 36 -4.35 15.63 -21.37
C ASN A 36 -3.24 16.19 -22.23
N GLN A 37 -2.09 15.50 -22.23
CA GLN A 37 -0.96 15.79 -23.10
C GLN A 37 -0.36 14.47 -23.60
N THR A 38 0.19 14.44 -24.78
CA THR A 38 0.79 13.24 -25.37
C THR A 38 2.25 13.50 -25.71
N LEU A 39 3.15 12.69 -25.12
CA LEU A 39 4.57 12.65 -25.51
C LEU A 39 4.80 11.51 -26.50
N LEU A 40 5.04 11.84 -27.76
CA LEU A 40 5.34 10.89 -28.83
C LEU A 40 6.86 10.77 -28.99
N GLY A 41 7.37 9.54 -29.02
CA GLY A 41 8.78 9.27 -29.23
C GLY A 41 9.04 7.79 -29.44
N VAL A 42 10.06 7.48 -30.25
CA VAL A 42 10.50 6.09 -30.49
C VAL A 42 11.06 5.44 -29.23
N THR A 43 11.19 4.13 -29.22
CA THR A 43 11.87 3.42 -28.14
C THR A 43 13.31 3.92 -28.01
N GLY A 44 13.78 4.14 -26.78
CA GLY A 44 15.13 4.66 -26.52
C GLY A 44 15.29 6.18 -26.69
N SER A 45 14.24 6.95 -27.00
CA SER A 45 14.31 8.42 -27.09
C SER A 45 14.40 9.15 -25.72
N GLY A 46 14.48 8.41 -24.61
CA GLY A 46 14.57 9.00 -23.26
C GLY A 46 13.26 9.55 -22.72
N LYS A 47 12.10 8.99 -23.10
CA LYS A 47 10.78 9.42 -22.56
C LYS A 47 10.72 9.36 -21.04
N THR A 48 11.28 8.30 -20.41
CA THR A 48 11.32 8.18 -18.95
C THR A 48 12.13 9.31 -18.31
N PHE A 49 13.27 9.66 -18.91
CA PHE A 49 14.07 10.79 -18.47
C PHE A 49 13.35 12.15 -18.64
N THR A 50 12.64 12.33 -19.75
CA THR A 50 11.77 13.50 -19.96
C THR A 50 10.72 13.60 -18.85
N MET A 51 10.04 12.50 -18.51
CA MET A 51 9.05 12.48 -17.43
C MET A 51 9.67 12.75 -16.06
N ALA A 52 10.87 12.23 -15.77
CA ALA A 52 11.58 12.50 -14.53
C ALA A 52 11.90 14.01 -14.37
N ASN A 53 12.31 14.68 -15.44
CA ASN A 53 12.51 16.14 -15.44
C ASN A 53 11.21 16.92 -15.15
N ILE A 54 10.07 16.48 -15.70
CA ILE A 54 8.76 17.08 -15.42
C ILE A 54 8.35 16.90 -13.95
N ILE A 55 8.53 15.70 -13.39
CA ILE A 55 8.25 15.41 -11.98
C ILE A 55 9.08 16.31 -11.08
N GLN A 56 10.38 16.43 -11.36
CA GLN A 56 11.25 17.35 -10.61
C GLN A 56 10.80 18.81 -10.73
N ALA A 57 10.47 19.27 -11.92
CA ALA A 57 10.08 20.67 -12.13
C ALA A 57 8.75 21.02 -11.48
N THR A 58 7.80 20.08 -11.47
CA THR A 58 6.45 20.31 -10.90
C THR A 58 6.36 20.09 -9.41
N GLN A 59 7.27 19.29 -8.85
CA GLN A 59 7.25 18.91 -7.42
C GLN A 59 5.92 18.29 -6.96
N ARG A 60 5.20 17.60 -7.86
CA ARG A 60 3.91 16.95 -7.58
C ARG A 60 4.09 15.44 -7.42
N PRO A 61 3.36 14.80 -6.52
CA PRO A 61 3.25 13.34 -6.52
C PRO A 61 2.80 12.84 -7.89
N ALA A 62 3.34 11.70 -8.32
CA ALA A 62 3.06 11.15 -9.64
C ALA A 62 2.68 9.68 -9.56
N ILE A 63 1.72 9.26 -10.40
CA ILE A 63 1.42 7.86 -10.66
C ILE A 63 1.74 7.54 -12.12
N ILE A 64 2.45 6.44 -12.33
CA ILE A 64 2.87 5.95 -13.64
C ILE A 64 2.20 4.61 -13.87
N LEU A 65 1.26 4.56 -14.81
CA LEU A 65 0.50 3.35 -15.12
C LEU A 65 1.15 2.61 -16.29
N ALA A 66 1.60 1.39 -16.03
CA ALA A 66 2.13 0.47 -17.02
C ALA A 66 1.11 -0.64 -17.34
N HIS A 67 1.10 -1.13 -18.57
CA HIS A 67 0.13 -2.13 -19.01
C HIS A 67 0.43 -3.55 -18.51
N ASN A 68 1.63 -3.83 -18.00
CA ASN A 68 2.01 -5.11 -17.40
C ASN A 68 3.07 -4.96 -16.31
N LYS A 69 3.29 -6.06 -15.54
CA LYS A 69 4.26 -6.10 -14.43
C LYS A 69 5.72 -5.90 -14.90
N THR A 70 6.08 -6.42 -16.05
CA THR A 70 7.47 -6.34 -16.58
C THR A 70 7.87 -4.90 -16.88
N LEU A 71 7.00 -4.17 -17.59
CA LEU A 71 7.24 -2.76 -17.87
C LEU A 71 7.19 -1.93 -16.58
N ALA A 72 6.27 -2.23 -15.67
CA ALA A 72 6.22 -1.57 -14.37
C ALA A 72 7.52 -1.77 -13.58
N ALA A 73 8.08 -2.97 -13.57
CA ALA A 73 9.36 -3.26 -12.91
C ALA A 73 10.53 -2.48 -13.53
N GLN A 74 10.59 -2.41 -14.86
CA GLN A 74 11.60 -1.62 -15.56
C GLN A 74 11.48 -0.14 -15.19
N LEU A 75 10.29 0.45 -15.30
CA LEU A 75 10.06 1.85 -14.97
C LEU A 75 10.35 2.14 -13.49
N TYR A 76 9.98 1.23 -12.59
CA TYR A 76 10.31 1.34 -11.17
C TYR A 76 11.83 1.44 -10.95
N GLY A 77 12.61 0.57 -11.61
CA GLY A 77 14.08 0.61 -11.56
C GLY A 77 14.63 1.94 -12.06
N GLU A 78 14.20 2.38 -13.25
CA GLU A 78 14.64 3.65 -13.85
C GLU A 78 14.31 4.85 -12.94
N PHE A 79 13.09 4.96 -12.42
CA PHE A 79 12.71 6.05 -11.51
C PHE A 79 13.42 5.98 -10.15
N LYS A 80 13.74 4.78 -9.66
CA LYS A 80 14.52 4.60 -8.44
C LYS A 80 15.96 5.10 -8.58
N GLU A 81 16.56 4.93 -9.76
CA GLU A 81 17.86 5.49 -10.09
C GLU A 81 17.80 7.02 -10.20
N PHE A 82 16.77 7.56 -10.84
CA PHE A 82 16.59 9.01 -10.98
C PHE A 82 16.26 9.71 -9.65
N PHE A 83 15.57 9.05 -8.73
CA PHE A 83 15.10 9.63 -7.47
C PHE A 83 15.48 8.77 -6.26
N PRO A 84 16.80 8.55 -6.00
CA PRO A 84 17.26 7.64 -4.94
C PRO A 84 16.90 8.11 -3.53
N GLN A 85 16.63 9.41 -3.31
CA GLN A 85 16.28 10.00 -2.03
C GLN A 85 14.77 10.18 -1.84
N ASN A 86 13.99 9.97 -2.89
CA ASN A 86 12.55 10.16 -2.89
C ASN A 86 11.82 8.81 -2.77
N ALA A 87 10.54 8.86 -2.44
CA ALA A 87 9.72 7.67 -2.35
C ALA A 87 9.29 7.21 -3.75
N VAL A 88 10.05 6.29 -4.33
CA VAL A 88 9.65 5.59 -5.56
C VAL A 88 9.10 4.24 -5.16
N GLU A 89 7.83 3.99 -5.46
CA GLU A 89 7.05 2.87 -4.98
C GLU A 89 6.52 2.00 -6.13
N TYR A 90 6.34 0.70 -5.84
CA TYR A 90 5.88 -0.29 -6.80
C TYR A 90 4.53 -0.84 -6.40
N PHE A 91 3.53 -0.70 -7.27
CA PHE A 91 2.15 -1.09 -6.96
C PHE A 91 1.54 -1.93 -8.09
N VAL A 92 1.75 -3.24 -8.03
CA VAL A 92 1.23 -4.20 -9.00
C VAL A 92 0.43 -5.29 -8.30
N SER A 93 -0.19 -6.22 -9.04
CA SER A 93 -0.86 -7.37 -8.44
C SER A 93 0.14 -8.21 -7.63
N TYR A 94 -0.21 -8.53 -6.39
CA TYR A 94 0.60 -9.39 -5.52
C TYR A 94 0.40 -10.89 -5.77
N TYR A 95 -0.52 -11.26 -6.66
CA TYR A 95 -0.68 -12.66 -7.07
C TYR A 95 0.40 -13.06 -8.07
N ASP A 96 1.15 -14.12 -7.77
CA ASP A 96 2.00 -14.80 -8.74
C ASP A 96 1.18 -15.78 -9.56
N TYR A 97 0.17 -16.40 -8.93
CA TYR A 97 -0.79 -17.27 -9.56
C TYR A 97 -2.19 -17.03 -8.96
N TYR A 98 -3.22 -17.11 -9.79
CA TYR A 98 -4.61 -17.00 -9.36
C TYR A 98 -5.52 -17.83 -10.23
N GLN A 99 -6.24 -18.77 -9.63
CA GLN A 99 -7.33 -19.53 -10.24
C GLN A 99 -8.59 -19.29 -9.42
N PRO A 100 -9.63 -18.69 -10.00
CA PRO A 100 -10.90 -18.53 -9.29
C PRO A 100 -11.60 -19.87 -9.10
N GLU A 101 -12.42 -19.95 -8.07
CA GLU A 101 -13.35 -21.06 -7.93
C GLU A 101 -14.36 -21.10 -9.08
N ALA A 102 -14.74 -22.31 -9.50
CA ALA A 102 -15.74 -22.51 -10.50
C ALA A 102 -16.49 -23.82 -10.26
N TYR A 103 -17.79 -23.83 -10.52
CA TYR A 103 -18.59 -25.05 -10.52
C TYR A 103 -19.02 -25.39 -11.95
N VAL A 104 -18.79 -26.64 -12.38
CA VAL A 104 -19.17 -27.16 -13.69
C VAL A 104 -20.36 -28.10 -13.54
N PRO A 105 -21.63 -27.62 -13.64
CA PRO A 105 -22.82 -28.41 -13.34
C PRO A 105 -22.95 -29.70 -14.17
N SER A 106 -22.52 -29.67 -15.43
CA SER A 106 -22.61 -30.81 -16.34
C SER A 106 -21.74 -32.01 -15.94
N LYS A 107 -20.76 -31.79 -15.04
CA LYS A 107 -19.81 -32.83 -14.57
C LYS A 107 -19.84 -33.00 -13.07
N ASP A 108 -20.64 -32.18 -12.37
CA ASP A 108 -20.66 -32.10 -10.90
C ASP A 108 -19.23 -31.91 -10.32
N ILE A 109 -18.44 -31.04 -10.95
CA ILE A 109 -17.07 -30.75 -10.52
C ILE A 109 -17.02 -29.35 -9.95
N TYR A 110 -16.55 -29.24 -8.72
CA TYR A 110 -16.16 -27.99 -8.09
C TYR A 110 -14.65 -27.82 -8.20
N ILE A 111 -14.24 -26.71 -8.81
CA ILE A 111 -12.83 -26.30 -8.91
C ILE A 111 -12.60 -25.32 -7.79
N GLU A 112 -11.74 -25.68 -6.84
CA GLU A 112 -11.40 -24.83 -5.71
C GLU A 112 -10.56 -23.63 -6.18
N LYS A 113 -10.69 -22.52 -5.42
CA LYS A 113 -9.81 -21.36 -5.59
C LYS A 113 -8.39 -21.75 -5.24
N ASP A 114 -7.45 -21.41 -6.12
CA ASP A 114 -6.03 -21.55 -5.88
C ASP A 114 -5.31 -20.23 -6.16
N ALA A 115 -4.48 -19.78 -5.23
CA ALA A 115 -3.77 -18.51 -5.35
C ALA A 115 -2.43 -18.55 -4.61
N SER A 116 -1.40 -18.05 -5.27
CA SER A 116 -0.08 -17.83 -4.68
C SER A 116 0.15 -16.32 -4.52
N ILE A 117 0.37 -15.87 -3.30
CA ILE A 117 0.62 -14.48 -2.94
C ILE A 117 2.13 -14.27 -2.80
N ASN A 118 2.63 -13.19 -3.40
CA ASN A 118 3.99 -12.74 -3.24
C ASN A 118 4.07 -11.73 -2.09
N ASP A 119 4.57 -12.18 -0.94
CA ASP A 119 4.66 -11.38 0.29
C ASP A 119 5.50 -10.11 0.14
N HIS A 120 6.54 -10.15 -0.71
CA HIS A 120 7.37 -8.99 -0.97
C HIS A 120 6.63 -7.92 -1.78
N VAL A 121 5.86 -8.33 -2.80
CA VAL A 121 5.02 -7.42 -3.58
C VAL A 121 3.90 -6.84 -2.71
N GLU A 122 3.31 -7.64 -1.81
CA GLU A 122 2.32 -7.15 -0.85
C GLU A 122 2.91 -6.07 0.06
N GLN A 123 4.11 -6.30 0.59
CA GLN A 123 4.86 -5.32 1.39
C GLN A 123 5.08 -4.01 0.61
N MET A 124 5.53 -4.09 -0.64
CA MET A 124 5.75 -2.91 -1.48
C MET A 124 4.45 -2.11 -1.70
N ARG A 125 3.31 -2.78 -1.85
CA ARG A 125 2.01 -2.12 -1.97
C ARG A 125 1.62 -1.38 -0.68
N LEU A 126 1.86 -1.99 0.48
CA LEU A 126 1.61 -1.36 1.79
C LEU A 126 2.54 -0.16 2.00
N SER A 127 3.82 -0.29 1.64
CA SER A 127 4.80 0.81 1.64
C SER A 127 4.34 1.98 0.77
N ALA A 128 3.87 1.70 -0.45
CA ALA A 128 3.33 2.72 -1.36
C ALA A 128 2.17 3.49 -0.73
N THR A 129 1.22 2.78 -0.11
CA THR A 129 0.08 3.39 0.56
C THR A 129 0.52 4.25 1.75
N ARG A 130 1.42 3.75 2.58
CA ARG A 130 1.99 4.53 3.70
C ARG A 130 2.65 5.81 3.22
N ASN A 131 3.52 5.72 2.20
CA ASN A 131 4.24 6.87 1.71
C ASN A 131 3.32 7.95 1.09
N LEU A 132 2.17 7.58 0.51
CA LEU A 132 1.16 8.53 0.07
C LEU A 132 0.60 9.39 1.22
N PHE A 133 0.50 8.84 2.42
CA PHE A 133 0.01 9.59 3.59
C PHE A 133 1.11 10.39 4.30
N GLU A 134 2.34 9.91 4.26
CA GLU A 134 3.44 10.51 5.03
C GLU A 134 4.29 11.51 4.22
N ARG A 135 4.31 11.39 2.88
CA ARG A 135 5.24 12.13 2.01
C ARG A 135 4.50 12.84 0.87
N LYS A 136 5.13 13.88 0.33
CA LYS A 136 4.66 14.60 -0.86
C LYS A 136 5.51 14.31 -2.11
N ASP A 137 6.71 13.76 -1.92
CA ASP A 137 7.67 13.41 -2.95
C ASP A 137 7.57 11.92 -3.32
N VAL A 138 6.38 11.49 -3.76
CA VAL A 138 6.06 10.09 -4.04
C VAL A 138 5.83 9.88 -5.54
N VAL A 139 6.54 8.91 -6.12
CA VAL A 139 6.28 8.36 -7.46
C VAL A 139 5.81 6.93 -7.31
N ILE A 140 4.60 6.60 -7.76
CA ILE A 140 4.10 5.23 -7.76
C ILE A 140 4.10 4.69 -9.17
N VAL A 141 4.83 3.60 -9.39
CA VAL A 141 4.77 2.84 -10.64
C VAL A 141 3.81 1.67 -10.45
N ALA A 142 2.72 1.68 -11.20
CA ALA A 142 1.59 0.79 -10.99
C ALA A 142 1.12 0.10 -12.28
N THR A 143 0.32 -0.95 -12.11
CA THR A 143 -0.50 -1.54 -13.16
C THR A 143 -1.98 -1.32 -12.89
N VAL A 144 -2.86 -1.90 -13.70
CA VAL A 144 -4.31 -1.85 -13.53
C VAL A 144 -4.79 -2.27 -12.14
N SER A 145 -3.99 -3.06 -11.40
CA SER A 145 -4.30 -3.45 -10.02
C SER A 145 -4.36 -2.29 -9.01
N ALA A 146 -3.91 -1.10 -9.39
CA ALA A 146 -4.07 0.11 -8.60
C ALA A 146 -5.46 0.76 -8.75
N ILE A 147 -6.27 0.30 -9.71
CA ILE A 147 -7.60 0.86 -10.01
C ILE A 147 -8.71 -0.02 -9.42
N TYR A 148 -8.49 -1.33 -9.33
CA TYR A 148 -9.51 -2.31 -8.91
C TYR A 148 -9.10 -3.05 -7.63
N GLY A 149 -10.11 -3.43 -6.84
CA GLY A 149 -9.95 -4.33 -5.70
C GLY A 149 -9.22 -3.72 -4.51
N LEU A 150 -9.12 -2.41 -4.42
CA LEU A 150 -8.71 -1.72 -3.20
C LEU A 150 -9.95 -1.43 -2.35
N GLY A 151 -9.80 -1.50 -1.03
CA GLY A 151 -10.86 -1.15 -0.10
C GLY A 151 -11.23 0.34 -0.15
N ASP A 152 -12.20 0.72 0.67
CA ASP A 152 -12.62 2.10 0.82
C ASP A 152 -11.53 2.93 1.51
N PRO A 153 -11.01 4.03 0.88
CA PRO A 153 -9.97 4.87 1.45
C PRO A 153 -10.34 5.50 2.79
N GLU A 154 -11.62 5.88 2.98
CA GLU A 154 -12.09 6.47 4.24
C GLU A 154 -12.06 5.46 5.38
N SER A 155 -12.50 4.24 5.11
CA SER A 155 -12.43 3.13 6.07
C SER A 155 -10.99 2.82 6.44
N TYR A 156 -10.08 2.80 5.47
CA TYR A 156 -8.66 2.58 5.72
C TYR A 156 -8.06 3.68 6.61
N LEU A 157 -8.37 4.95 6.34
CA LEU A 157 -7.91 6.09 7.16
C LEU A 157 -8.42 6.02 8.61
N LYS A 158 -9.69 5.61 8.83
CA LYS A 158 -10.27 5.42 10.16
C LYS A 158 -9.59 4.30 10.95
N MET A 159 -8.97 3.36 10.25
CA MET A 159 -8.27 2.25 10.88
C MET A 159 -6.84 2.61 11.31
N LEU A 160 -6.25 3.72 10.85
CA LEU A 160 -4.92 4.13 11.30
C LEU A 160 -4.86 4.30 12.81
N LEU A 161 -3.82 3.74 13.43
CA LEU A 161 -3.56 3.91 14.85
C LEU A 161 -2.43 4.92 15.04
N ILE A 162 -2.81 6.13 15.43
CA ILE A 162 -1.88 7.23 15.71
C ILE A 162 -1.59 7.22 17.19
N LEU A 163 -0.32 7.16 17.57
CA LEU A 163 0.16 7.17 18.92
C LEU A 163 1.08 8.38 19.15
N VAL A 164 0.88 9.06 20.26
CA VAL A 164 1.69 10.21 20.67
C VAL A 164 2.24 9.94 22.07
N ARG A 165 3.50 10.26 22.29
CA ARG A 165 4.12 10.15 23.61
C ARG A 165 3.35 11.01 24.62
N GLY A 166 3.01 10.43 25.77
CA GLY A 166 2.19 11.07 26.81
C GLY A 166 0.69 10.80 26.69
N ASP A 167 0.24 10.18 25.60
CA ASP A 167 -1.17 9.78 25.48
C ASP A 167 -1.51 8.67 26.48
N LYS A 168 -2.72 8.75 27.03
CA LYS A 168 -3.26 7.73 27.93
C LYS A 168 -4.01 6.67 27.14
N ILE A 169 -3.50 5.45 27.18
CA ILE A 169 -4.11 4.29 26.55
C ILE A 169 -3.79 3.05 27.39
N ASP A 170 -4.81 2.30 27.77
CA ASP A 170 -4.58 1.02 28.45
C ASP A 170 -4.10 -0.05 27.45
N GLN A 171 -3.23 -0.93 27.93
CA GLN A 171 -2.62 -1.97 27.13
C GLN A 171 -3.66 -2.83 26.40
N ARG A 172 -4.77 -3.20 27.06
CA ARG A 172 -5.82 -4.05 26.48
C ARG A 172 -6.49 -3.38 25.28
N THR A 173 -6.76 -2.08 25.38
CA THR A 173 -7.30 -1.28 24.27
C THR A 173 -6.33 -1.22 23.11
N LEU A 174 -5.04 -1.02 23.37
CA LEU A 174 -4.00 -1.00 22.36
C LEU A 174 -3.92 -2.36 21.63
N LEU A 175 -3.89 -3.48 22.37
CA LEU A 175 -3.85 -4.83 21.79
C LEU A 175 -5.11 -5.16 20.97
N ARG A 176 -6.29 -4.71 21.41
CA ARG A 176 -7.51 -4.84 20.63
C ARG A 176 -7.42 -4.07 19.31
N ARG A 177 -6.90 -2.83 19.34
CA ARG A 177 -6.67 -2.05 18.11
C ARG A 177 -5.70 -2.76 17.17
N MET A 178 -4.63 -3.38 17.69
CA MET A 178 -3.71 -4.18 16.86
C MET A 178 -4.41 -5.35 16.17
N ALA A 179 -5.31 -6.06 16.88
CA ALA A 179 -6.10 -7.14 16.28
C ALA A 179 -7.10 -6.61 15.21
N GLU A 180 -7.73 -5.45 15.42
CA GLU A 180 -8.58 -4.79 14.43
C GLU A 180 -7.80 -4.41 13.16
N LEU A 181 -6.53 -4.02 13.30
CA LEU A 181 -5.58 -3.76 12.21
C LEU A 181 -5.06 -5.04 11.54
N GLN A 182 -5.56 -6.21 11.94
CA GLN A 182 -5.20 -7.54 11.44
C GLN A 182 -3.77 -8.02 11.80
N TYR A 183 -3.11 -7.39 12.79
CA TYR A 183 -1.85 -7.92 13.31
C TYR A 183 -2.08 -9.16 14.15
N THR A 184 -1.19 -10.12 14.03
CA THR A 184 -1.23 -11.38 14.79
C THR A 184 -0.27 -11.32 15.97
N ARG A 185 -0.70 -11.73 17.16
CA ARG A 185 0.20 -11.86 18.31
C ARG A 185 1.12 -13.05 18.14
N ASN A 186 2.42 -12.82 18.26
CA ASN A 186 3.43 -13.86 18.28
C ASN A 186 4.56 -13.44 19.24
N ASP A 187 4.53 -14.00 20.46
CA ASP A 187 5.50 -13.63 21.52
C ASP A 187 6.87 -14.32 21.33
N ILE A 188 6.96 -15.32 20.46
CA ILE A 188 8.18 -16.10 20.20
C ILE A 188 9.00 -15.47 19.09
N ASP A 189 8.37 -15.24 17.94
CA ASP A 189 9.02 -14.78 16.72
C ASP A 189 8.32 -13.51 16.19
N LEU A 190 9.05 -12.40 16.18
CA LEU A 190 8.54 -11.11 15.73
C LEU A 190 8.72 -10.98 14.22
N GLN A 191 7.78 -11.55 13.47
CA GLN A 191 7.73 -11.47 12.01
C GLN A 191 6.93 -10.27 11.54
N ARG A 192 7.08 -9.92 10.28
CA ARG A 192 6.31 -8.87 9.61
C ARG A 192 4.79 -9.09 9.77
N GLY A 193 4.07 -8.05 10.17
CA GLY A 193 2.63 -8.12 10.44
C GLY A 193 2.27 -8.83 11.75
N THR A 194 3.24 -8.97 12.67
CA THR A 194 2.99 -9.50 14.01
C THR A 194 3.34 -8.49 15.10
N PHE A 195 2.85 -8.73 16.31
CA PHE A 195 3.27 -8.01 17.50
C PHE A 195 3.53 -9.00 18.65
N ARG A 196 4.36 -8.60 19.59
CA ARG A 196 4.61 -9.32 20.84
C ARG A 196 4.48 -8.41 22.03
N VAL A 197 4.20 -9.01 23.21
CA VAL A 197 4.01 -8.29 24.46
C VAL A 197 4.91 -8.85 25.54
N ARG A 198 5.69 -8.00 26.19
CA ARG A 198 6.58 -8.36 27.30
C ARG A 198 6.42 -7.34 28.43
N GLY A 199 5.54 -7.65 29.38
CA GLY A 199 5.17 -6.67 30.43
C GLY A 199 4.49 -5.46 29.81
N ASP A 200 5.01 -4.28 30.07
CA ASP A 200 4.51 -3.00 29.55
C ASP A 200 5.13 -2.60 28.21
N VAL A 201 5.91 -3.48 27.58
CA VAL A 201 6.55 -3.26 26.28
C VAL A 201 5.81 -4.04 25.21
N ILE A 202 5.41 -3.33 24.15
CA ILE A 202 4.78 -3.89 22.97
C ILE A 202 5.68 -3.62 21.77
N ASP A 203 6.19 -4.69 21.17
CA ASP A 203 6.97 -4.65 19.94
C ASP A 203 6.08 -5.04 18.75
N ILE A 204 6.15 -4.28 17.66
CA ILE A 204 5.33 -4.46 16.47
C ILE A 204 6.27 -4.48 15.26
N HIS A 205 6.15 -5.49 14.41
CA HIS A 205 6.84 -5.49 13.12
C HIS A 205 5.83 -5.06 12.03
N PRO A 206 5.95 -3.81 11.51
CA PRO A 206 5.01 -3.29 10.52
C PRO A 206 4.93 -4.17 9.27
N ALA A 207 3.76 -4.22 8.65
CA ALA A 207 3.55 -5.03 7.45
C ALA A 207 4.20 -4.41 6.19
N ASP A 208 4.47 -3.12 6.22
CA ASP A 208 5.04 -2.32 5.13
C ASP A 208 6.57 -2.22 5.14
N SER A 209 7.25 -2.76 6.17
CA SER A 209 8.72 -2.68 6.31
C SER A 209 9.28 -3.99 6.87
N ASP A 210 10.46 -4.37 6.39
CA ASP A 210 11.28 -5.46 6.92
C ASP A 210 12.52 -4.97 7.68
N LYS A 211 12.78 -3.66 7.64
CA LYS A 211 14.01 -3.04 8.18
C LYS A 211 13.87 -2.55 9.60
N GLU A 212 12.69 -2.11 9.97
CA GLU A 212 12.47 -1.43 11.25
C GLU A 212 11.20 -1.97 11.91
N ALA A 213 11.31 -2.29 13.19
CA ALA A 213 10.19 -2.59 14.06
C ALA A 213 9.89 -1.40 15.00
N ILE A 214 8.69 -1.38 15.54
CA ILE A 214 8.20 -0.34 16.45
C ILE A 214 8.16 -0.89 17.86
N ARG A 215 8.62 -0.11 18.82
CA ARG A 215 8.49 -0.37 20.26
C ARG A 215 7.67 0.71 20.94
N ILE A 216 6.68 0.28 21.68
CA ILE A 216 5.83 1.09 22.54
C ILE A 216 6.10 0.67 23.98
N GLU A 217 6.53 1.61 24.81
CA GLU A 217 6.76 1.41 26.23
C GLU A 217 5.66 2.15 26.99
N LEU A 218 4.89 1.42 27.78
CA LEU A 218 3.82 1.96 28.62
C LEU A 218 4.30 2.10 30.08
N PHE A 219 3.82 3.13 30.76
CA PHE A 219 3.92 3.25 32.19
C PHE A 219 2.56 3.69 32.74
N ASP A 220 1.92 2.86 33.57
CA ASP A 220 0.62 3.13 34.18
C ASP A 220 -0.44 3.68 33.21
N ASN A 221 -0.63 3.00 32.07
CA ASN A 221 -1.56 3.38 30.99
C ASN A 221 -1.21 4.69 30.24
N GLU A 222 0.02 5.13 30.32
CA GLU A 222 0.55 6.26 29.54
C GLU A 222 1.65 5.76 28.61
N ILE A 223 1.71 6.30 27.40
CA ILE A 223 2.79 6.03 26.45
C ILE A 223 4.04 6.80 26.90
N GLU A 224 4.97 6.10 27.55
CA GLU A 224 6.21 6.68 28.03
C GLU A 224 7.20 6.94 26.89
N ASN A 225 7.39 5.93 26.01
CA ASN A 225 8.28 6.03 24.87
C ASN A 225 7.73 5.36 23.63
N LEU A 226 8.11 5.95 22.48
CA LEU A 226 7.89 5.40 21.14
C LEU A 226 9.22 5.36 20.42
N SER A 227 9.59 4.21 19.88
CA SER A 227 10.87 4.05 19.17
C SER A 227 10.77 3.11 17.98
N TYR A 228 11.68 3.31 17.03
CA TYR A 228 12.00 2.34 16.00
C TYR A 228 13.25 1.58 16.41
N PHE A 229 13.27 0.29 16.18
CA PHE A 229 14.40 -0.58 16.51
C PHE A 229 14.65 -1.59 15.39
N ASP A 230 15.86 -2.12 15.33
CA ASP A 230 16.22 -3.21 14.43
C ASP A 230 15.64 -4.53 14.96
N PRO A 231 14.75 -5.22 14.22
CA PRO A 231 14.11 -6.45 14.69
C PRO A 231 15.07 -7.61 14.92
N LEU A 232 16.25 -7.62 14.29
CA LEU A 232 17.26 -8.67 14.43
C LEU A 232 18.13 -8.46 15.68
N THR A 233 18.63 -7.23 15.86
CA THR A 233 19.56 -6.91 16.95
C THR A 233 18.85 -6.41 18.21
N GLY A 234 17.64 -5.87 18.08
CA GLY A 234 16.91 -5.21 19.17
C GLY A 234 17.42 -3.80 19.46
N GLU A 235 18.40 -3.28 18.71
CA GLU A 235 18.97 -1.96 18.88
C GLU A 235 17.97 -0.87 18.55
N VAL A 236 17.83 0.12 19.44
CA VAL A 236 16.97 1.29 19.22
C VAL A 236 17.63 2.21 18.19
N LEU A 237 17.02 2.34 17.03
CA LEU A 237 17.50 3.19 15.93
C LEU A 237 17.20 4.66 16.19
N ARG A 238 15.97 4.96 16.64
CA ARG A 238 15.53 6.32 16.96
C ARG A 238 14.30 6.34 17.85
N ARG A 239 14.20 7.35 18.69
CA ARG A 239 12.98 7.69 19.45
C ARG A 239 12.19 8.76 18.73
N VAL A 240 10.86 8.66 18.78
CA VAL A 240 9.95 9.59 18.09
C VAL A 240 8.86 10.07 19.06
N PRO A 241 8.40 11.33 18.93
CA PRO A 241 7.31 11.82 19.76
C PRO A 241 5.94 11.31 19.31
N ARG A 242 5.83 10.86 18.07
CA ARG A 242 4.59 10.38 17.44
C ARG A 242 4.93 9.33 16.37
N LEU A 243 4.07 8.34 16.24
CA LEU A 243 4.12 7.39 15.15
C LEU A 243 2.71 6.98 14.70
N THR A 244 2.61 6.42 13.52
CA THR A 244 1.38 5.85 12.96
C THR A 244 1.61 4.39 12.66
N ILE A 245 0.69 3.53 13.11
CA ILE A 245 0.66 2.12 12.75
C ILE A 245 -0.41 1.95 11.67
N TYR A 246 0.03 1.43 10.53
CA TYR A 246 -0.80 1.15 9.38
C TYR A 246 -1.39 -0.26 9.47
N PRO A 247 -2.57 -0.52 8.91
CA PRO A 247 -3.13 -1.87 8.84
C PRO A 247 -2.19 -2.86 8.15
N LYS A 248 -2.26 -4.12 8.59
CA LYS A 248 -1.49 -5.22 7.99
C LYS A 248 -1.87 -5.51 6.53
N THR A 249 -3.06 -5.12 6.12
CA THR A 249 -3.61 -5.35 4.77
C THR A 249 -4.44 -4.16 4.32
N HIS A 250 -4.62 -3.99 3.02
CA HIS A 250 -5.56 -3.00 2.46
C HIS A 250 -7.04 -3.34 2.72
N TYR A 251 -7.34 -4.58 3.10
CA TYR A 251 -8.70 -5.10 3.26
C TYR A 251 -9.17 -5.04 4.72
N VAL A 252 -8.91 -3.93 5.40
CA VAL A 252 -9.44 -3.68 6.72
C VAL A 252 -10.76 -2.92 6.64
N THR A 253 -11.74 -3.37 7.40
CA THR A 253 -13.09 -2.79 7.40
C THR A 253 -13.55 -2.60 8.84
N PRO A 254 -14.06 -1.42 9.21
CA PRO A 254 -14.65 -1.19 10.52
C PRO A 254 -15.76 -2.22 10.83
N ARG A 255 -15.85 -2.63 12.10
CA ARG A 255 -16.76 -3.69 12.53
C ARG A 255 -18.23 -3.38 12.20
N GLU A 256 -18.64 -2.12 12.32
CA GLU A 256 -20.00 -1.69 12.03
C GLU A 256 -20.37 -1.95 10.55
N VAL A 257 -19.43 -1.71 9.65
CA VAL A 257 -19.60 -1.96 8.20
C VAL A 257 -19.73 -3.46 7.93
N LEU A 258 -18.92 -4.29 8.60
CA LEU A 258 -18.99 -5.76 8.48
C LEU A 258 -20.34 -6.29 8.95
N VAL A 259 -20.83 -5.84 10.10
CA VAL A 259 -22.14 -6.26 10.62
C VAL A 259 -23.26 -5.88 9.66
N GLY A 260 -23.25 -4.66 9.13
CA GLY A 260 -24.24 -4.22 8.15
C GLY A 260 -24.17 -4.95 6.80
N ALA A 261 -22.99 -5.44 6.42
CA ALA A 261 -22.81 -6.22 5.18
C ALA A 261 -23.41 -7.63 5.29
N VAL A 262 -23.42 -8.25 6.48
CA VAL A 262 -23.95 -9.61 6.68
C VAL A 262 -25.42 -9.71 6.27
N ASP A 263 -26.23 -8.73 6.64
CA ASP A 263 -27.68 -8.75 6.31
C ASP A 263 -27.89 -8.58 4.79
N LYS A 264 -27.14 -7.66 4.15
CA LYS A 264 -27.19 -7.49 2.69
C LYS A 264 -26.78 -8.76 1.93
N ILE A 265 -25.75 -9.46 2.41
CA ILE A 265 -25.28 -10.74 1.82
C ILE A 265 -26.39 -11.81 1.95
N LYS A 266 -27.09 -11.87 3.08
CA LYS A 266 -28.20 -12.81 3.26
C LYS A 266 -29.39 -12.51 2.32
N ASP A 267 -29.71 -11.23 2.14
CA ASP A 267 -30.77 -10.81 1.22
C ASP A 267 -30.41 -11.17 -0.23
N GLU A 268 -29.19 -10.86 -0.66
CA GLU A 268 -28.69 -11.21 -2.00
C GLU A 268 -28.69 -12.73 -2.24
N LEU A 269 -28.22 -13.50 -1.25
CA LEU A 269 -28.26 -14.96 -1.30
C LEU A 269 -29.71 -15.47 -1.44
N HIS A 270 -30.63 -14.94 -0.67
CA HIS A 270 -32.05 -15.33 -0.72
C HIS A 270 -32.64 -15.08 -2.12
N GLU A 271 -32.42 -13.91 -2.69
CA GLU A 271 -32.86 -13.57 -4.04
C GLU A 271 -32.24 -14.50 -5.08
N ARG A 272 -30.94 -14.77 -4.99
CA ARG A 272 -30.25 -15.67 -5.93
C ARG A 272 -30.77 -17.10 -5.87
N LEU A 273 -31.04 -17.63 -4.67
CA LEU A 273 -31.62 -18.95 -4.47
C LEU A 273 -33.02 -19.08 -5.10
N ILE A 274 -33.85 -18.04 -5.02
CA ILE A 274 -35.15 -18.02 -5.68
C ILE A 274 -34.99 -18.16 -7.20
N VAL A 275 -34.07 -17.40 -7.82
CA VAL A 275 -33.80 -17.45 -9.25
C VAL A 275 -33.35 -18.85 -9.66
N LEU A 276 -32.36 -19.43 -8.98
CA LEU A 276 -31.81 -20.75 -9.30
C LEU A 276 -32.88 -21.85 -9.19
N ARG A 277 -33.73 -21.81 -8.17
CA ARG A 277 -34.82 -22.77 -7.99
C ARG A 277 -35.91 -22.63 -9.06
N ASN A 278 -36.24 -21.40 -9.45
CA ASN A 278 -37.22 -21.16 -10.52
C ASN A 278 -36.72 -21.64 -11.89
N GLU A 279 -35.39 -21.58 -12.12
CA GLU A 279 -34.74 -22.11 -13.31
C GLU A 279 -34.48 -23.64 -13.24
N ASN A 280 -34.95 -24.30 -12.18
CA ASN A 280 -34.72 -25.73 -11.91
C ASN A 280 -33.24 -26.13 -11.81
N ARG A 281 -32.38 -25.19 -11.42
CA ARG A 281 -30.94 -25.37 -11.19
C ARG A 281 -30.70 -25.75 -9.74
N LEU A 282 -31.21 -26.93 -9.33
CA LEU A 282 -31.24 -27.33 -7.93
C LEU A 282 -29.86 -27.69 -7.36
N VAL A 283 -28.91 -28.09 -8.20
CA VAL A 283 -27.55 -28.42 -7.75
C VAL A 283 -26.78 -27.14 -7.44
N GLU A 284 -26.98 -26.09 -8.23
CA GLU A 284 -26.34 -24.79 -7.98
C GLU A 284 -26.98 -24.05 -6.80
N ALA A 285 -28.25 -24.30 -6.49
CA ALA A 285 -28.99 -23.75 -5.37
C ALA A 285 -28.64 -24.44 -4.04
#